data_01aa64cfa86e585ed8a46a5e61374b4d
#
_entry.id   01aa64cfa86e585ed8a46a5e61374b4d
#
_cell.length_a   1.000
_cell.length_b   1.000
_cell.length_c   1.000
_cell.angle_alpha   90.00
_cell.angle_beta   90.00
_cell.angle_gamma   90.00
#
_symmetry.space_group_name_H-M   'P 1'
#
loop_
_entity.id
_entity.type
_entity.pdbx_description
1 polymer ?
#
loop_
_entity_poly.entity_id
_entity_poly.type
_entity_poly.pdbx_seq_one_letter_code
_entity_poly.pdbx_strand_id
1 'polypeptide(L)'
;MGALIGVERDLRRRPAGIRTSMFVCLATALFTIISRELSQLWGDTSPTRSASNIVQGIGFLGVGAILKDSAGLVGLTTAATIFVEAAIGMAAGGGFYAIAGATTGIVLFALAVLGWATEKLNLKRRSMFCRFTTPLAQNVASEVHSLLANMKIPMRQFRVSGTGNNSVVEFGADVSNHQEGQIIVQLSREGVLTEIVPCVARP
;
A
#
# COMPACT_ATOMS: atom_id res chain seq x y z
N MET A 1 19.44 -1.45 11.86
CA MET A 1 18.94 -2.03 10.59
C MET A 1 17.44 -1.79 10.41
N GLY A 2 16.54 -2.31 11.26
CA GLY A 2 15.09 -2.07 11.13
C GLY A 2 14.71 -0.59 11.10
N ALA A 3 15.33 0.26 11.92
CA ALA A 3 15.07 1.69 11.89
C ALA A 3 15.38 2.34 10.53
N LEU A 4 16.41 1.90 9.81
CA LEU A 4 16.76 2.43 8.49
C LEU A 4 15.67 2.12 7.46
N ILE A 5 15.14 0.90 7.48
CA ILE A 5 14.01 0.53 6.62
C ILE A 5 12.77 1.32 7.00
N GLY A 6 12.51 1.45 8.32
CA GLY A 6 11.38 2.21 8.82
C GLY A 6 11.41 3.70 8.46
N VAL A 7 12.58 4.34 8.43
CA VAL A 7 12.74 5.73 7.96
C VAL A 7 12.32 5.85 6.50
N GLU A 8 12.77 4.95 5.64
CA GLU A 8 12.36 4.95 4.22
C GLU A 8 10.84 4.83 4.08
N ARG A 9 10.22 3.95 4.91
CA ARG A 9 8.78 3.74 4.92
C ARG A 9 8.01 5.00 5.36
N ASP A 10 8.47 5.66 6.43
CA ASP A 10 7.87 6.91 6.93
C ASP A 10 8.01 8.05 5.92
N LEU A 11 9.18 8.22 5.31
CA LEU A 11 9.41 9.22 4.27
C LEU A 11 8.45 9.06 3.08
N ARG A 12 8.09 7.81 2.75
CA ARG A 12 7.13 7.51 1.69
C ARG A 12 5.68 7.39 2.16
N ARG A 13 5.40 7.74 3.40
CA ARG A 13 4.04 7.65 4.00
C ARG A 13 3.43 6.27 3.84
N ARG A 14 4.23 5.23 4.10
CA ARG A 14 3.78 3.83 4.04
C ARG A 14 3.48 3.30 5.43
N PRO A 15 2.48 2.38 5.59
CA PRO A 15 2.27 1.68 6.85
C PRO A 15 3.52 0.89 7.30
N ALA A 16 3.61 0.59 8.61
CA ALA A 16 4.79 0.00 9.25
C ALA A 16 6.05 0.87 9.09
N GLY A 17 6.02 2.04 9.70
CA GLY A 17 7.14 2.98 9.76
C GLY A 17 8.19 2.60 10.81
N ILE A 18 8.97 3.60 11.24
CA ILE A 18 10.19 3.44 12.05
C ILE A 18 9.98 2.62 13.33
N ARG A 19 8.87 2.88 14.05
CA ARG A 19 8.58 2.19 15.32
C ARG A 19 8.32 0.70 15.09
N THR A 20 7.47 0.37 14.13
CA THR A 20 7.10 -1.01 13.79
C THR A 20 8.32 -1.79 13.33
N SER A 21 9.07 -1.26 12.38
CA SER A 21 10.26 -1.89 11.80
C SER A 21 11.34 -2.13 12.85
N MET A 22 11.55 -1.16 13.73
CA MET A 22 12.52 -1.28 14.82
C MET A 22 12.12 -2.36 15.82
N PHE A 23 10.84 -2.39 16.25
CA PHE A 23 10.37 -3.40 17.21
C PHE A 23 10.32 -4.81 16.63
N VAL A 24 9.95 -4.97 15.36
CA VAL A 24 9.99 -6.28 14.70
C VAL A 24 11.42 -6.83 14.64
N CYS A 25 12.39 -6.05 14.19
CA CYS A 25 13.80 -6.46 14.19
C CYS A 25 14.33 -6.75 15.59
N LEU A 26 14.01 -5.92 16.58
CA LEU A 26 14.48 -6.07 17.96
C LEU A 26 13.89 -7.34 18.60
N ALA A 27 12.58 -7.54 18.47
CA ALA A 27 11.90 -8.70 19.05
C ALA A 27 12.42 -10.01 18.45
N THR A 28 12.58 -10.08 17.14
CA THR A 28 13.07 -11.29 16.47
C THR A 28 14.54 -11.58 16.78
N ALA A 29 15.37 -10.55 16.91
CA ALA A 29 16.75 -10.69 17.38
C ALA A 29 16.78 -11.23 18.83
N LEU A 30 15.99 -10.66 19.72
CA LEU A 30 15.92 -11.07 21.12
C LEU A 30 15.41 -12.52 21.25
N PHE A 31 14.35 -12.89 20.57
CA PHE A 31 13.83 -14.27 20.56
C PHE A 31 14.90 -15.26 20.07
N THR A 32 15.66 -14.89 19.04
CA THR A 32 16.75 -15.74 18.52
C THR A 32 17.87 -15.92 19.54
N ILE A 33 18.28 -14.84 20.22
CA ILE A 33 19.31 -14.89 21.27
C ILE A 33 18.83 -15.77 22.44
N ILE A 34 17.63 -15.49 22.97
CA ILE A 34 17.06 -16.24 24.10
C ILE A 34 16.92 -17.72 23.74
N SER A 35 16.44 -18.04 22.54
CA SER A 35 16.29 -19.42 22.09
C SER A 35 17.63 -20.15 22.08
N ARG A 36 18.68 -19.50 21.60
CA ARG A 36 20.02 -20.08 21.60
C ARG A 36 20.55 -20.34 23.02
N GLU A 37 20.42 -19.39 23.92
CA GLU A 37 20.86 -19.51 25.29
C GLU A 37 20.09 -20.62 26.04
N LEU A 38 18.76 -20.67 25.89
CA LEU A 38 17.95 -21.71 26.52
C LEU A 38 18.27 -23.11 25.96
N SER A 39 18.50 -23.20 24.64
CA SER A 39 18.90 -24.46 24.00
C SER A 39 20.21 -24.99 24.54
N GLN A 40 21.19 -24.12 24.79
CA GLN A 40 22.48 -24.49 25.41
C GLN A 40 22.32 -24.91 26.89
N LEU A 41 21.48 -24.21 27.67
CA LEU A 41 21.27 -24.50 29.07
C LEU A 41 20.58 -25.86 29.31
N TRP A 42 19.64 -26.22 28.43
CA TRP A 42 18.80 -27.42 28.62
C TRP A 42 19.18 -28.58 27.68
N GLY A 43 20.26 -28.44 26.89
CA GLY A 43 20.71 -29.49 25.99
C GLY A 43 19.72 -29.80 24.85
N ASP A 44 18.84 -28.85 24.48
CA ASP A 44 17.92 -29.03 23.37
C ASP A 44 18.71 -28.96 22.06
N THR A 45 18.62 -30.02 21.25
CA THR A 45 19.34 -30.15 19.98
C THR A 45 18.66 -29.46 18.81
N SER A 46 17.55 -28.74 19.04
CA SER A 46 16.72 -28.18 17.98
C SER A 46 16.59 -26.62 18.03
N PRO A 47 17.68 -25.88 17.82
CA PRO A 47 17.66 -24.41 17.89
C PRO A 47 16.80 -23.78 16.78
N THR A 48 16.50 -24.52 15.72
CA THR A 48 15.70 -24.05 14.58
C THR A 48 14.19 -24.01 14.85
N ARG A 49 13.72 -24.68 15.92
CA ARG A 49 12.29 -24.68 16.26
C ARG A 49 11.77 -23.29 16.57
N SER A 50 12.52 -22.52 17.32
CA SER A 50 12.14 -21.12 17.63
C SER A 50 12.14 -20.23 16.39
N ALA A 51 13.08 -20.43 15.47
CA ALA A 51 13.10 -19.74 14.20
C ALA A 51 11.80 -19.99 13.41
N SER A 52 11.34 -21.25 13.34
CA SER A 52 10.07 -21.60 12.67
C SER A 52 8.87 -20.93 13.34
N ASN A 53 8.81 -20.87 14.68
CA ASN A 53 7.73 -20.23 15.41
C ASN A 53 7.73 -18.71 15.23
N ILE A 54 8.89 -18.06 15.14
CA ILE A 54 9.00 -16.63 14.82
C ILE A 54 8.42 -16.36 13.44
N VAL A 55 8.76 -17.17 12.43
CA VAL A 55 8.24 -17.02 11.07
C VAL A 55 6.72 -17.13 11.04
N GLN A 56 6.13 -18.08 11.77
CA GLN A 56 4.68 -18.21 11.88
C GLN A 56 4.03 -16.99 12.57
N GLY A 57 4.62 -16.51 13.68
CA GLY A 57 4.12 -15.34 14.41
C GLY A 57 4.15 -14.07 13.57
N ILE A 58 5.22 -13.86 12.80
CA ILE A 58 5.33 -12.72 11.86
C ILE A 58 4.32 -12.84 10.72
N GLY A 59 3.97 -14.05 10.29
CA GLY A 59 2.90 -14.28 9.31
C GLY A 59 1.57 -13.69 9.77
N PHE A 60 1.23 -13.81 11.06
CA PHE A 60 0.04 -13.20 11.65
C PHE A 60 0.06 -11.66 11.60
N LEU A 61 1.20 -11.04 11.95
CA LEU A 61 1.38 -9.59 11.81
C LEU A 61 1.28 -9.13 10.34
N GLY A 62 1.84 -9.94 9.43
CA GLY A 62 1.74 -9.69 7.99
C GLY A 62 0.29 -9.67 7.50
N VAL A 63 -0.53 -10.62 7.92
CA VAL A 63 -1.97 -10.63 7.62
C VAL A 63 -2.67 -9.39 8.18
N GLY A 64 -2.34 -8.99 9.44
CA GLY A 64 -2.88 -7.78 10.05
C GLY A 64 -2.51 -6.48 9.32
N ALA A 65 -1.41 -6.48 8.56
CA ALA A 65 -1.00 -5.34 7.74
C ALA A 65 -1.69 -5.28 6.37
N ILE A 66 -2.38 -6.35 5.96
CA ILE A 66 -3.10 -6.44 4.69
C ILE A 66 -4.57 -6.07 4.93
N LEU A 67 -4.99 -4.97 4.31
CA LEU A 67 -6.37 -4.49 4.40
C LEU A 67 -7.04 -4.63 3.03
N LYS A 68 -8.33 -4.97 3.06
CA LYS A 68 -9.16 -4.93 1.86
C LYS A 68 -9.82 -3.57 1.78
N ASP A 69 -9.52 -2.83 0.75
CA ASP A 69 -10.14 -1.54 0.43
C ASP A 69 -11.02 -1.69 -0.83
N SER A 70 -11.88 -0.71 -1.09
CA SER A 70 -12.71 -0.64 -2.32
C SER A 70 -11.86 -0.70 -3.60
N ALA A 71 -10.60 -0.28 -3.54
CA ALA A 71 -9.62 -0.34 -4.64
C ALA A 71 -8.90 -1.70 -4.77
N GLY A 72 -9.10 -2.63 -3.83
CA GLY A 72 -8.43 -3.95 -3.81
C GLY A 72 -7.68 -4.23 -2.51
N LEU A 73 -6.72 -5.16 -2.57
CA LEU A 73 -5.86 -5.50 -1.43
C LEU A 73 -4.71 -4.49 -1.30
N VAL A 74 -4.65 -3.83 -0.14
CA VAL A 74 -3.60 -2.86 0.22
C VAL A 74 -2.73 -3.46 1.32
N GLY A 75 -1.44 -3.12 1.36
CA GLY A 75 -0.54 -3.54 2.43
C GLY A 75 0.32 -4.78 2.13
N LEU A 76 0.20 -5.41 0.96
CA LEU A 76 1.01 -6.58 0.58
C LEU A 76 2.52 -6.30 0.68
N THR A 77 2.97 -5.16 0.16
CA THR A 77 4.38 -4.74 0.27
C THR A 77 4.78 -4.50 1.73
N THR A 78 3.87 -3.96 2.54
CA THR A 78 4.11 -3.74 3.98
C THR A 78 4.28 -5.06 4.70
N ALA A 79 3.41 -6.03 4.45
CA ALA A 79 3.52 -7.37 5.03
C ALA A 79 4.84 -8.05 4.63
N ALA A 80 5.22 -7.96 3.35
CA ALA A 80 6.51 -8.48 2.87
C ALA A 80 7.71 -7.79 3.53
N THR A 81 7.64 -6.47 3.76
CA THR A 81 8.71 -5.72 4.43
C THR A 81 8.86 -6.17 5.89
N ILE A 82 7.74 -6.30 6.64
CA ILE A 82 7.73 -6.81 8.02
C ILE A 82 8.37 -8.21 8.09
N PHE A 83 8.07 -9.06 7.12
CA PHE A 83 8.62 -10.42 7.05
C PHE A 83 10.15 -10.41 6.88
N VAL A 84 10.67 -9.56 6.00
CA VAL A 84 12.11 -9.41 5.79
C VAL A 84 12.80 -8.75 6.98
N GLU A 85 12.18 -7.78 7.63
CA GLU A 85 12.67 -7.16 8.87
C GLU A 85 12.84 -8.18 10.00
N ALA A 86 11.91 -9.12 10.12
CA ALA A 86 12.02 -10.22 11.05
C ALA A 86 13.22 -11.13 10.73
N ALA A 87 13.45 -11.46 9.46
CA ALA A 87 14.60 -12.24 9.04
C ALA A 87 15.93 -11.52 9.32
N ILE A 88 15.98 -10.19 9.10
CA ILE A 88 17.15 -9.37 9.45
C ILE A 88 17.40 -9.40 10.96
N GLY A 89 16.36 -9.28 11.79
CA GLY A 89 16.47 -9.39 13.23
C GLY A 89 16.98 -10.76 13.67
N MET A 90 16.43 -11.83 13.12
CA MET A 90 16.89 -13.21 13.39
C MET A 90 18.36 -13.40 13.03
N ALA A 91 18.78 -12.92 11.87
CA ALA A 91 20.17 -12.99 11.43
C ALA A 91 21.10 -12.24 12.37
N ALA A 92 20.70 -11.03 12.80
CA ALA A 92 21.47 -10.24 13.76
C ALA A 92 21.54 -10.92 15.13
N GLY A 93 20.44 -11.47 15.65
CA GLY A 93 20.39 -12.24 16.89
C GLY A 93 21.21 -13.53 16.87
N GLY A 94 21.29 -14.17 15.69
CA GLY A 94 22.14 -15.33 15.45
C GLY A 94 23.63 -15.04 15.30
N GLY A 95 24.04 -13.74 15.27
CA GLY A 95 25.43 -13.33 15.07
C GLY A 95 25.84 -13.18 13.60
N PHE A 96 24.90 -13.34 12.65
CA PHE A 96 25.15 -13.23 11.21
C PHE A 96 25.06 -11.78 10.73
N TYR A 97 25.90 -10.89 11.31
CA TYR A 97 25.82 -9.44 11.07
C TYR A 97 26.05 -9.05 9.60
N ALA A 98 26.93 -9.79 8.88
CA ALA A 98 27.20 -9.54 7.47
C ALA A 98 25.96 -9.82 6.61
N ILE A 99 25.24 -10.92 6.89
CA ILE A 99 24.01 -11.28 6.20
C ILE A 99 22.91 -10.24 6.51
N ALA A 100 22.75 -9.89 7.79
CA ALA A 100 21.77 -8.89 8.20
C ALA A 100 22.04 -7.52 7.54
N GLY A 101 23.30 -7.10 7.47
CA GLY A 101 23.72 -5.85 6.81
C GLY A 101 23.48 -5.88 5.30
N ALA A 102 23.90 -6.94 4.63
CA ALA A 102 23.72 -7.12 3.19
C ALA A 102 22.22 -7.13 2.83
N THR A 103 21.40 -7.90 3.56
CA THR A 103 19.94 -7.94 3.35
C THR A 103 19.30 -6.57 3.57
N THR A 104 19.71 -5.82 4.60
CA THR A 104 19.23 -4.46 4.82
C THR A 104 19.56 -3.56 3.64
N GLY A 105 20.78 -3.63 3.11
CA GLY A 105 21.19 -2.86 1.93
C GLY A 105 20.37 -3.22 0.68
N ILE A 106 20.15 -4.49 0.42
CA ILE A 106 19.33 -4.97 -0.71
C ILE A 106 17.89 -4.46 -0.57
N VAL A 107 17.31 -4.55 0.61
CA VAL A 107 15.93 -4.09 0.85
C VAL A 107 15.80 -2.59 0.64
N LEU A 108 16.71 -1.79 1.19
CA LEU A 108 16.71 -0.34 0.99
C LEU A 108 16.88 0.02 -0.49
N PHE A 109 17.79 -0.64 -1.18
CA PHE A 109 17.98 -0.46 -2.63
C PHE A 109 16.69 -0.82 -3.41
N ALA A 110 16.09 -1.97 -3.12
CA ALA A 110 14.86 -2.40 -3.78
C ALA A 110 13.71 -1.40 -3.54
N LEU A 111 13.49 -0.97 -2.29
CA LEU A 111 12.45 -0.02 -1.95
C LEU A 111 12.67 1.35 -2.62
N ALA A 112 13.92 1.82 -2.69
CA ALA A 112 14.27 3.07 -3.34
C ALA A 112 14.07 3.00 -4.86
N VAL A 113 14.63 1.98 -5.51
CA VAL A 113 14.58 1.81 -6.97
C VAL A 113 13.18 1.51 -7.46
N LEU A 114 12.48 0.55 -6.84
CA LEU A 114 11.10 0.25 -7.23
C LEU A 114 10.17 1.44 -6.99
N GLY A 115 10.37 2.17 -5.90
CA GLY A 115 9.61 3.39 -5.62
C GLY A 115 9.79 4.43 -6.71
N TRP A 116 11.05 4.70 -7.10
CA TRP A 116 11.37 5.63 -8.19
C TRP A 116 10.83 5.14 -9.55
N ALA A 117 10.98 3.85 -9.85
CA ALA A 117 10.52 3.28 -11.11
C ALA A 117 8.98 3.36 -11.23
N THR A 118 8.24 3.07 -10.17
CA THR A 118 6.76 3.15 -10.17
C THR A 118 6.25 4.57 -10.31
N GLU A 119 6.98 5.57 -9.82
CA GLU A 119 6.64 6.98 -10.00
C GLU A 119 6.95 7.44 -11.43
N LYS A 120 8.15 7.10 -11.95
CA LYS A 120 8.60 7.53 -13.29
C LYS A 120 7.81 6.87 -14.41
N LEU A 121 7.42 5.60 -14.25
CA LEU A 121 6.66 4.86 -15.25
C LEU A 121 5.14 5.09 -15.14
N ASN A 122 4.69 5.96 -14.24
CA ASN A 122 3.26 6.28 -14.05
C ASN A 122 2.38 5.02 -13.85
N LEU A 123 2.97 3.93 -13.32
CA LEU A 123 2.30 2.65 -13.14
C LEU A 123 1.22 2.68 -12.04
N LYS A 124 1.20 3.71 -11.22
CA LYS A 124 0.16 3.92 -10.21
C LYS A 124 -1.08 4.52 -10.84
N ARG A 125 -1.93 3.65 -11.36
CA ARG A 125 -3.33 4.01 -11.57
C ARG A 125 -4.01 4.11 -10.21
N ARG A 126 -4.62 5.25 -9.92
CA ARG A 126 -5.50 5.42 -8.76
C ARG A 126 -6.93 5.20 -9.22
N SER A 127 -7.67 4.39 -8.47
CA SER A 127 -9.10 4.35 -8.64
C SER A 127 -9.69 5.66 -8.14
N MET A 128 -10.14 6.48 -9.04
CA MET A 128 -10.83 7.74 -8.78
C MET A 128 -12.33 7.47 -8.85
N PHE A 129 -13.07 7.85 -7.83
CA PHE A 129 -14.53 7.86 -7.87
C PHE A 129 -14.97 9.31 -7.88
N CYS A 130 -15.60 9.76 -8.87
CA CYS A 130 -16.18 11.08 -8.97
C CYS A 130 -17.66 11.01 -8.68
N ARG A 131 -18.12 11.96 -7.87
CA ARG A 131 -19.54 12.21 -7.66
C ARG A 131 -19.81 13.67 -8.02
N PHE A 132 -20.78 13.90 -8.88
CA PHE A 132 -21.23 15.24 -9.20
C PHE A 132 -22.76 15.30 -9.32
N THR A 133 -23.30 16.46 -9.04
CA THR A 133 -24.74 16.73 -9.09
C THR A 133 -25.01 17.63 -10.27
N THR A 134 -25.93 17.23 -11.13
CA THR A 134 -26.31 17.98 -12.32
C THR A 134 -27.83 17.98 -12.54
N PRO A 135 -28.41 19.07 -13.02
CA PRO A 135 -29.84 19.11 -13.39
C PRO A 135 -30.15 18.36 -14.71
N LEU A 136 -29.15 17.98 -15.51
CA LEU A 136 -29.30 17.43 -16.87
C LEU A 136 -28.60 16.07 -17.01
N ALA A 137 -29.07 15.04 -16.26
CA ALA A 137 -28.42 13.74 -16.16
C ALA A 137 -28.20 12.99 -17.50
N GLN A 138 -29.10 13.13 -18.47
CA GLN A 138 -29.02 12.34 -19.72
C GLN A 138 -27.89 12.80 -20.64
N ASN A 139 -27.63 14.09 -20.73
CA ASN A 139 -26.56 14.62 -21.58
C ASN A 139 -25.19 14.42 -20.97
N VAL A 140 -25.08 14.55 -19.65
CA VAL A 140 -23.82 14.42 -18.92
C VAL A 140 -23.31 12.98 -18.89
N ALA A 141 -24.21 12.01 -18.83
CA ALA A 141 -23.82 10.60 -18.88
C ALA A 141 -23.14 10.23 -20.20
N SER A 142 -23.69 10.67 -21.34
CA SER A 142 -23.11 10.43 -22.66
C SER A 142 -21.77 11.18 -22.85
N GLU A 143 -21.66 12.36 -22.29
CA GLU A 143 -20.48 13.21 -22.37
C GLU A 143 -19.31 12.65 -21.53
N VAL A 144 -19.56 12.26 -20.31
CA VAL A 144 -18.58 11.55 -19.47
C VAL A 144 -18.12 10.25 -20.12
N HIS A 145 -19.04 9.49 -20.71
CA HIS A 145 -18.71 8.27 -21.42
C HIS A 145 -17.81 8.54 -22.64
N SER A 146 -18.11 9.57 -23.42
CA SER A 146 -17.31 9.95 -24.58
C SER A 146 -15.93 10.48 -24.20
N LEU A 147 -15.82 11.27 -23.13
CA LEU A 147 -14.55 11.76 -22.59
C LEU A 147 -13.64 10.63 -22.12
N LEU A 148 -14.18 9.70 -21.32
CA LEU A 148 -13.42 8.55 -20.82
C LEU A 148 -13.01 7.60 -21.96
N ALA A 149 -13.88 7.39 -22.96
CA ALA A 149 -13.57 6.61 -24.14
C ALA A 149 -12.45 7.23 -24.99
N ASN A 150 -12.47 8.55 -25.19
CA ASN A 150 -11.42 9.28 -25.90
C ASN A 150 -10.07 9.20 -25.19
N MET A 151 -10.07 9.18 -23.86
CA MET A 151 -8.87 9.04 -23.04
C MET A 151 -8.45 7.57 -22.85
N LYS A 152 -9.14 6.61 -23.41
CA LYS A 152 -8.93 5.15 -23.27
C LYS A 152 -8.89 4.70 -21.79
N ILE A 153 -9.72 5.29 -20.95
CA ILE A 153 -9.81 4.99 -19.54
C ILE A 153 -10.94 4.00 -19.31
N PRO A 154 -10.68 2.81 -18.76
CA PRO A 154 -11.73 1.84 -18.46
C PRO A 154 -12.60 2.33 -17.30
N MET A 155 -13.90 2.44 -17.54
CA MET A 155 -14.90 2.77 -16.52
C MET A 155 -15.24 1.52 -15.71
N ARG A 156 -15.13 1.58 -14.38
CA ARG A 156 -15.39 0.42 -13.49
C ARG A 156 -16.81 0.39 -12.93
N GLN A 157 -17.32 1.53 -12.56
CA GLN A 157 -18.67 1.65 -12.00
C GLN A 157 -19.28 2.95 -12.51
N PHE A 158 -20.53 2.88 -12.94
CA PHE A 158 -21.32 4.04 -13.32
C PHE A 158 -22.70 3.92 -12.68
N ARG A 159 -23.08 4.90 -11.90
CA ARG A 159 -24.38 4.93 -11.23
C ARG A 159 -24.97 6.34 -11.37
N VAL A 160 -26.21 6.40 -11.83
CA VAL A 160 -27.00 7.62 -11.84
C VAL A 160 -28.13 7.46 -10.83
N SER A 161 -28.22 8.36 -9.89
CA SER A 161 -29.28 8.40 -8.87
C SER A 161 -29.99 9.73 -8.99
N GLY A 162 -31.29 9.72 -9.31
CA GLY A 162 -32.11 10.93 -9.38
C GLY A 162 -32.82 11.20 -8.07
N THR A 163 -32.74 12.41 -7.55
CA THR A 163 -33.53 12.87 -6.40
C THR A 163 -34.12 14.23 -6.75
N GLY A 164 -35.39 14.24 -7.18
CA GLY A 164 -36.08 15.47 -7.60
C GLY A 164 -35.51 16.10 -8.89
N ASN A 165 -35.21 17.39 -8.85
CA ASN A 165 -34.74 18.15 -10.02
C ASN A 165 -33.23 17.99 -10.29
N ASN A 166 -32.50 17.29 -9.45
CA ASN A 166 -31.06 17.08 -9.56
C ASN A 166 -30.76 15.59 -9.64
N SER A 167 -29.84 15.23 -10.54
CA SER A 167 -29.31 13.87 -10.66
C SER A 167 -27.87 13.81 -10.16
N VAL A 168 -27.57 12.79 -9.36
CA VAL A 168 -26.23 12.50 -8.89
C VAL A 168 -25.62 11.43 -9.79
N VAL A 169 -24.53 11.76 -10.44
CA VAL A 169 -23.76 10.83 -11.25
C VAL A 169 -22.51 10.43 -10.49
N GLU A 170 -22.35 9.13 -10.31
CA GLU A 170 -21.17 8.53 -9.69
C GLU A 170 -20.49 7.64 -10.72
N PHE A 171 -19.18 7.85 -10.92
CA PHE A 171 -18.40 6.94 -11.72
C PHE A 171 -17.03 6.65 -11.10
N GLY A 172 -16.57 5.41 -11.32
CA GLY A 172 -15.23 4.96 -10.95
C GLY A 172 -14.36 4.79 -12.20
N ALA A 173 -13.16 5.36 -12.17
CA ALA A 173 -12.18 5.22 -13.24
C ALA A 173 -10.77 5.05 -12.68
N ASP A 174 -9.95 4.21 -13.34
CA ASP A 174 -8.54 4.05 -12.98
C ASP A 174 -7.71 5.06 -13.79
N VAL A 175 -7.31 6.15 -13.14
CA VAL A 175 -6.62 7.28 -13.77
C VAL A 175 -5.21 7.48 -13.23
N SER A 176 -4.32 8.05 -14.05
CA SER A 176 -3.05 8.58 -13.57
C SER A 176 -3.25 10.01 -13.04
N ASN A 177 -2.31 10.49 -12.20
CA ASN A 177 -2.38 11.86 -11.64
C ASN A 177 -2.50 12.95 -12.72
N HIS A 178 -1.93 12.73 -13.91
CA HIS A 178 -2.02 13.67 -15.03
C HIS A 178 -3.41 13.64 -15.68
N GLN A 179 -4.00 12.45 -15.83
CA GLN A 179 -5.34 12.27 -16.40
C GLN A 179 -6.43 12.80 -15.48
N GLU A 180 -6.24 12.67 -14.14
CA GLU A 180 -7.12 13.23 -13.14
C GLU A 180 -7.30 14.75 -13.30
N GLY A 181 -6.18 15.46 -13.41
CA GLY A 181 -6.21 16.91 -13.66
C GLY A 181 -6.92 17.31 -14.95
N GLN A 182 -6.72 16.54 -16.03
CA GLN A 182 -7.39 16.78 -17.31
C GLN A 182 -8.90 16.55 -17.25
N ILE A 183 -9.34 15.47 -16.60
CA ILE A 183 -10.77 15.16 -16.41
C ILE A 183 -11.45 16.27 -15.61
N ILE A 184 -10.84 16.71 -14.50
CA ILE A 184 -11.38 17.78 -13.66
C ILE A 184 -11.51 19.07 -14.42
N VAL A 185 -10.48 19.48 -15.14
CA VAL A 185 -10.48 20.72 -15.94
C VAL A 185 -11.55 20.69 -17.05
N GLN A 186 -11.71 19.55 -17.72
CA GLN A 186 -12.64 19.41 -18.82
C GLN A 186 -14.08 19.39 -18.35
N LEU A 187 -14.39 18.67 -17.27
CA LEU A 187 -15.72 18.66 -16.65
C LEU A 187 -16.09 20.04 -16.02
N SER A 188 -15.10 20.79 -15.54
CA SER A 188 -15.32 22.16 -15.04
C SER A 188 -15.66 23.15 -16.14
N ARG A 189 -15.09 23.00 -17.34
CA ARG A 189 -15.33 23.89 -18.49
C ARG A 189 -16.74 23.78 -19.03
N GLU A 190 -17.36 22.62 -18.92
CA GLU A 190 -18.71 22.36 -19.44
C GLU A 190 -19.83 22.71 -18.46
N GLY A 191 -19.50 23.34 -17.35
CA GLY A 191 -20.50 23.79 -16.37
C GLY A 191 -21.21 22.66 -15.60
N VAL A 192 -20.68 21.44 -15.72
CA VAL A 192 -21.25 20.21 -15.16
C VAL A 192 -20.96 20.08 -13.67
N LEU A 193 -19.94 20.78 -13.17
CA LEU A 193 -19.43 20.62 -11.81
C LEU A 193 -20.03 21.65 -10.87
N THR A 194 -20.93 21.21 -9.98
CA THR A 194 -21.35 22.00 -8.81
C THR A 194 -20.57 21.60 -7.55
N GLU A 195 -20.08 20.39 -7.45
CA GLU A 195 -19.32 19.89 -6.29
C GLU A 195 -18.46 18.67 -6.67
N ILE A 196 -17.13 18.84 -6.60
CA ILE A 196 -16.20 17.71 -6.71
C ILE A 196 -15.97 17.22 -5.30
N VAL A 197 -16.49 16.05 -4.96
CA VAL A 197 -16.02 15.33 -3.79
C VAL A 197 -14.80 14.54 -4.24
N PRO A 198 -13.56 14.97 -3.89
CA PRO A 198 -12.39 14.17 -4.20
C PRO A 198 -12.58 12.81 -3.54
N CYS A 199 -12.39 11.75 -4.28
CA CYS A 199 -12.62 10.42 -3.79
C CYS A 199 -11.65 10.10 -2.66
N VAL A 200 -12.13 10.26 -1.48
CA VAL A 200 -11.65 9.54 -0.33
C VAL A 200 -12.07 8.08 -0.56
N ALA A 201 -11.09 7.17 -0.58
CA ALA A 201 -11.40 5.77 -0.42
C ALA A 201 -12.35 5.65 0.78
N ARG A 202 -13.58 5.21 0.55
CA ARG A 202 -14.50 4.93 1.66
C ARG A 202 -13.90 3.79 2.47
N PRO A 203 -13.92 3.89 3.82
CA PRO A 203 -13.45 2.85 4.72
C PRO A 203 -14.18 1.53 4.50
#